data_e19517a5fbf159dbb477dd81ee8ab76f
#
_entry.id   e19517a5fbf159dbb477dd81ee8ab76f
#
_cell.length_a   1.000
_cell.length_b   1.000
_cell.length_c   1.000
_cell.angle_alpha   90.00
_cell.angle_beta   90.00
_cell.angle_gamma   90.00
#
_symmetry.space_group_name_H-M   'P 1'
#
loop_
_entity.id
_entity.type
_entity.pdbx_description
1 polymer ?
#
loop_
_entity_poly.entity_id
_entity_poly.type
_entity_poly.pdbx_seq_one_letter_code
_entity_poly.pdbx_strand_id
1 'polypeptide(L)'
;VNNAIASGCNAIIVATNGSGAISTVLKEAANAGIKIVYVDSPANVLTEATFSTDNTAAGKTAGQTMLDALNAKGVTSGKIGIVNVNAATASTVARETGFREAFEGTDFELLETQYGEDDAAKSQSIAENYITQGVVGIFGGNEGSTNGAGNAVKAAGANVVCVGFDKSDAILGLIEDGYILATKAQNPDVMGYEGVKAAVAALNGADLGGKVIDTSMGLTPLDGFMMGTRTGTLDPSVVTFIAEKENLTPAQLSDLFNKKSGLLGISGI
;
A
#
# COMPACT_ATOMS: atom_id res chain seq x y z
N VAL A 1 20.91 11.61 -1.70
CA VAL A 1 20.54 12.97 -2.13
C VAL A 1 21.76 13.81 -2.34
N ASN A 2 22.67 13.97 -1.34
CA ASN A 2 23.90 14.79 -1.47
C ASN A 2 24.72 14.44 -2.71
N ASN A 3 24.93 13.16 -3.00
CA ASN A 3 25.66 12.73 -4.19
C ASN A 3 24.94 13.13 -5.49
N ALA A 4 23.62 13.07 -5.53
CA ALA A 4 22.84 13.48 -6.69
C ALA A 4 22.96 15.00 -6.92
N ILE A 5 22.87 15.80 -5.84
CA ILE A 5 23.10 17.26 -5.92
C ILE A 5 24.50 17.56 -6.44
N ALA A 6 25.52 16.92 -5.86
CA ALA A 6 26.92 17.12 -6.26
C ALA A 6 27.20 16.70 -7.71
N SER A 7 26.44 15.74 -8.25
CA SER A 7 26.51 15.32 -9.64
C SER A 7 25.82 16.28 -10.62
N GLY A 8 25.19 17.36 -10.14
CA GLY A 8 24.54 18.35 -10.99
C GLY A 8 23.22 17.84 -11.61
N CYS A 9 22.47 16.98 -10.91
CA CYS A 9 21.17 16.54 -11.39
C CYS A 9 20.17 17.71 -11.43
N ASN A 10 19.24 17.66 -12.36
CA ASN A 10 18.18 18.68 -12.50
C ASN A 10 16.87 18.28 -11.81
N ALA A 11 16.70 16.99 -11.49
CA ALA A 11 15.56 16.48 -10.75
C ALA A 11 15.98 15.35 -9.81
N ILE A 12 15.26 15.19 -8.71
CA ILE A 12 15.39 14.09 -7.75
C ILE A 12 14.03 13.44 -7.58
N ILE A 13 13.97 12.11 -7.85
CA ILE A 13 12.82 11.28 -7.54
C ILE A 13 13.22 10.46 -6.32
N VAL A 14 12.44 10.52 -5.26
CA VAL A 14 12.84 9.93 -3.97
C VAL A 14 11.67 9.35 -3.19
N ALA A 15 11.87 8.15 -2.62
CA ALA A 15 11.11 7.59 -1.53
C ALA A 15 11.89 7.79 -0.23
N THR A 16 11.25 8.28 0.83
CA THR A 16 11.95 8.64 2.06
C THR A 16 11.67 7.63 3.17
N ASN A 17 12.73 7.24 3.90
CA ASN A 17 12.62 6.33 5.04
C ASN A 17 12.43 7.10 6.38
N GLY A 18 12.11 8.38 6.31
CA GLY A 18 11.82 9.23 7.45
C GLY A 18 11.57 10.65 6.98
N SER A 19 10.36 11.15 7.18
CA SER A 19 9.90 12.43 6.63
C SER A 19 10.72 13.66 7.09
N GLY A 20 11.34 13.60 8.26
CA GLY A 20 12.15 14.69 8.84
C GLY A 20 13.63 14.62 8.48
N ALA A 21 14.22 13.43 8.45
CA ALA A 21 15.67 13.25 8.39
C ALA A 21 16.33 13.82 7.11
N ILE A 22 15.62 13.82 6.00
CA ILE A 22 16.11 14.26 4.68
C ILE A 22 15.64 15.68 4.31
N SER A 23 14.76 16.28 5.13
CA SER A 23 14.08 17.54 4.78
C SER A 23 15.05 18.71 4.55
N THR A 24 16.13 18.83 5.32
CA THR A 24 17.11 19.90 5.15
C THR A 24 17.79 19.84 3.79
N VAL A 25 18.28 18.66 3.42
CA VAL A 25 18.99 18.45 2.15
C VAL A 25 18.05 18.61 0.95
N LEU A 26 16.78 18.17 1.07
CA LEU A 26 15.80 18.38 0.01
C LEU A 26 15.41 19.86 -0.15
N LYS A 27 15.35 20.64 0.95
CA LYS A 27 15.17 22.10 0.87
C LYS A 27 16.34 22.78 0.16
N GLU A 28 17.57 22.37 0.46
CA GLU A 28 18.77 22.86 -0.23
C GLU A 28 18.71 22.54 -1.73
N ALA A 29 18.34 21.32 -2.10
CA ALA A 29 18.14 20.93 -3.49
C ALA A 29 17.06 21.78 -4.19
N ALA A 30 15.90 21.97 -3.57
CA ALA A 30 14.83 22.80 -4.11
C ALA A 30 15.28 24.27 -4.29
N ASN A 31 15.99 24.83 -3.31
CA ASN A 31 16.54 26.19 -3.39
C ASN A 31 17.59 26.34 -4.50
N ALA A 32 18.30 25.27 -4.85
CA ALA A 32 19.21 25.22 -5.99
C ALA A 32 18.49 25.01 -7.34
N GLY A 33 17.16 24.97 -7.36
CA GLY A 33 16.35 24.81 -8.57
C GLY A 33 16.16 23.37 -9.03
N ILE A 34 16.58 22.39 -8.25
CA ILE A 34 16.40 20.97 -8.54
C ILE A 34 14.93 20.60 -8.29
N LYS A 35 14.28 19.99 -9.28
CA LYS A 35 12.89 19.52 -9.18
C LYS A 35 12.80 18.28 -8.29
N ILE A 36 11.84 18.25 -7.37
CA ILE A 36 11.65 17.13 -6.44
C ILE A 36 10.32 16.46 -6.71
N VAL A 37 10.33 15.13 -6.87
CA VAL A 37 9.14 14.29 -6.98
C VAL A 37 9.24 13.18 -5.94
N TYR A 38 8.17 12.98 -5.18
CA TYR A 38 8.10 11.85 -4.27
C TYR A 38 7.41 10.67 -4.93
N VAL A 39 7.92 9.48 -4.60
CA VAL A 39 7.26 8.19 -4.87
C VAL A 39 7.16 7.43 -3.55
N ASP A 40 6.11 6.64 -3.38
CA ASP A 40 5.77 5.85 -2.18
C ASP A 40 5.66 6.70 -0.90
N SER A 41 6.78 7.12 -0.31
CA SER A 41 6.80 7.80 1.00
C SER A 41 7.41 9.20 0.89
N PRO A 42 6.65 10.28 1.17
CA PRO A 42 7.12 11.66 1.07
C PRO A 42 7.94 12.11 2.29
N ALA A 43 8.69 13.22 2.11
CA ALA A 43 9.24 14.02 3.19
C ALA A 43 8.42 15.31 3.42
N ASN A 44 8.77 16.05 4.45
CA ASN A 44 8.10 17.32 4.83
C ASN A 44 8.67 18.52 4.05
N VAL A 45 8.77 18.41 2.73
CA VAL A 45 9.25 19.47 1.84
C VAL A 45 8.30 19.56 0.65
N LEU A 46 8.05 20.78 0.19
CA LEU A 46 7.25 20.99 -1.02
C LEU A 46 7.91 20.31 -2.22
N THR A 47 7.09 19.74 -3.08
CA THR A 47 7.48 18.92 -4.22
C THR A 47 6.65 19.30 -5.44
N GLU A 48 7.09 18.89 -6.62
CA GLU A 48 6.33 19.04 -7.85
C GLU A 48 5.10 18.11 -7.85
N ALA A 49 5.29 16.85 -7.44
CA ALA A 49 4.21 15.87 -7.30
C ALA A 49 4.62 14.73 -6.33
N THR A 50 3.63 14.04 -5.79
CA THR A 50 3.80 12.82 -4.99
C THR A 50 2.93 11.71 -5.57
N PHE A 51 3.54 10.55 -5.85
CA PHE A 51 2.85 9.33 -6.30
C PHE A 51 2.94 8.29 -5.20
N SER A 52 1.84 8.02 -4.56
CA SER A 52 1.76 7.15 -3.38
C SER A 52 0.45 6.37 -3.40
N THR A 53 0.44 5.25 -2.70
CA THR A 53 -0.80 4.56 -2.30
C THR A 53 -1.56 5.43 -1.30
N ASP A 54 -2.89 5.42 -1.32
CA ASP A 54 -3.69 5.87 -0.16
C ASP A 54 -3.46 4.89 1.00
N ASN A 55 -2.37 5.13 1.73
CA ASN A 55 -1.89 4.22 2.76
C ASN A 55 -2.85 4.11 3.95
N THR A 56 -3.59 5.18 4.27
CA THR A 56 -4.61 5.15 5.33
C THR A 56 -5.79 4.28 4.93
N ALA A 57 -6.34 4.48 3.73
CA ALA A 57 -7.44 3.66 3.23
C ALA A 57 -7.02 2.19 3.04
N ALA A 58 -5.80 1.94 2.57
CA ALA A 58 -5.26 0.59 2.41
C ALA A 58 -5.06 -0.11 3.77
N GLY A 59 -4.55 0.61 4.77
CA GLY A 59 -4.41 0.12 6.15
C GLY A 59 -5.77 -0.22 6.76
N LYS A 60 -6.76 0.65 6.59
CA LYS A 60 -8.14 0.41 7.05
C LYS A 60 -8.75 -0.84 6.41
N THR A 61 -8.53 -1.04 5.11
CA THR A 61 -8.97 -2.25 4.41
C THR A 61 -8.28 -3.51 4.96
N ALA A 62 -6.97 -3.44 5.27
CA ALA A 62 -6.26 -4.57 5.88
C ALA A 62 -6.82 -4.89 7.28
N GLY A 63 -7.10 -3.86 8.09
CA GLY A 63 -7.74 -4.02 9.39
C GLY A 63 -9.14 -4.63 9.30
N GLN A 64 -9.97 -4.17 8.36
CA GLN A 64 -11.29 -4.73 8.13
C GLN A 64 -11.21 -6.20 7.69
N THR A 65 -10.26 -6.54 6.81
CA THR A 65 -10.02 -7.92 6.38
C THR A 65 -9.70 -8.85 7.58
N MET A 66 -8.85 -8.37 8.51
CA MET A 66 -8.54 -9.13 9.73
C MET A 66 -9.77 -9.26 10.63
N LEU A 67 -10.50 -8.17 10.87
CA LEU A 67 -11.68 -8.12 11.72
C LEU A 67 -12.76 -9.08 11.21
N ASP A 68 -13.04 -9.07 9.91
CA ASP A 68 -14.02 -9.95 9.27
C ASP A 68 -13.62 -11.42 9.44
N ALA A 69 -12.33 -11.74 9.27
CA ALA A 69 -11.84 -13.11 9.45
C ALA A 69 -11.90 -13.57 10.91
N LEU A 70 -11.60 -12.71 11.87
CA LEU A 70 -11.73 -13.02 13.30
C LEU A 70 -13.20 -13.26 13.66
N ASN A 71 -14.09 -12.38 13.24
CA ASN A 71 -15.53 -12.50 13.47
C ASN A 71 -16.10 -13.81 12.84
N ALA A 72 -15.67 -14.16 11.62
CA ALA A 72 -16.06 -15.41 10.97
C ALA A 72 -15.62 -16.66 11.74
N LYS A 73 -14.52 -16.56 12.52
CA LYS A 73 -14.04 -17.60 13.43
C LYS A 73 -14.72 -17.56 14.81
N GLY A 74 -15.65 -16.64 15.05
CA GLY A 74 -16.30 -16.42 16.35
C GLY A 74 -15.41 -15.74 17.39
N VAL A 75 -14.28 -15.12 16.98
CA VAL A 75 -13.38 -14.37 17.85
C VAL A 75 -13.80 -12.90 17.81
N THR A 76 -14.36 -12.41 18.90
CA THR A 76 -14.91 -11.06 19.00
C THR A 76 -14.08 -10.12 19.89
N SER A 77 -13.03 -10.63 20.52
CA SER A 77 -12.09 -9.87 21.36
C SER A 77 -10.73 -10.54 21.40
N GLY A 78 -9.72 -9.86 21.86
CA GLY A 78 -8.36 -10.39 22.02
C GLY A 78 -7.30 -9.36 21.66
N LYS A 79 -6.05 -9.77 21.71
CA LYS A 79 -4.89 -8.90 21.43
C LYS A 79 -4.50 -8.99 19.95
N ILE A 80 -4.12 -7.86 19.37
CA ILE A 80 -3.60 -7.75 18.01
C ILE A 80 -2.18 -7.18 18.08
N GLY A 81 -1.21 -7.89 17.50
CA GLY A 81 0.18 -7.42 17.38
C GLY A 81 0.37 -6.60 16.10
N ILE A 82 1.21 -5.58 16.17
CA ILE A 82 1.54 -4.72 15.02
C ILE A 82 3.05 -4.68 14.85
N VAL A 83 3.54 -5.14 13.70
CA VAL A 83 4.95 -5.07 13.30
C VAL A 83 5.08 -4.07 12.17
N ASN A 84 5.92 -3.05 12.35
CA ASN A 84 6.10 -1.99 11.36
C ASN A 84 7.59 -1.70 11.12
N VAL A 85 7.92 -0.85 10.13
CA VAL A 85 9.31 -0.51 9.78
C VAL A 85 9.96 0.32 10.87
N ASN A 86 9.42 1.52 11.09
CA ASN A 86 9.87 2.50 12.07
C ASN A 86 8.76 3.54 12.30
N ALA A 87 8.95 4.43 13.25
CA ALA A 87 7.98 5.47 13.62
C ALA A 87 8.01 6.72 12.70
N ALA A 88 8.83 6.74 11.64
CA ALA A 88 9.11 7.95 10.87
C ALA A 88 8.78 7.84 9.37
N THR A 89 8.62 6.64 8.83
CA THR A 89 8.27 6.41 7.42
C THR A 89 6.79 6.71 7.20
N ALA A 90 6.50 7.76 6.45
CA ALA A 90 5.15 8.30 6.32
C ALA A 90 4.13 7.28 5.78
N SER A 91 4.52 6.49 4.77
CA SER A 91 3.62 5.48 4.17
C SER A 91 3.21 4.41 5.19
N THR A 92 4.17 3.86 5.94
CA THR A 92 3.89 2.77 6.89
C THR A 92 3.20 3.24 8.16
N VAL A 93 3.47 4.47 8.60
CA VAL A 93 2.71 5.13 9.68
C VAL A 93 1.25 5.34 9.29
N ALA A 94 0.99 5.78 8.06
CA ALA A 94 -0.38 5.96 7.55
C ALA A 94 -1.13 4.61 7.44
N ARG A 95 -0.44 3.53 6.99
CA ARG A 95 -1.01 2.16 6.99
C ARG A 95 -1.44 1.73 8.38
N GLU A 96 -0.58 1.93 9.38
CA GLU A 96 -0.89 1.61 10.77
C GLU A 96 -2.05 2.44 11.30
N THR A 97 -2.09 3.75 11.00
CA THR A 97 -3.20 4.62 11.39
C THR A 97 -4.52 4.06 10.87
N GLY A 98 -4.61 3.78 9.57
CA GLY A 98 -5.81 3.21 8.98
C GLY A 98 -6.16 1.82 9.53
N PHE A 99 -5.16 0.97 9.78
CA PHE A 99 -5.37 -0.33 10.40
C PHE A 99 -6.01 -0.19 11.80
N ARG A 100 -5.50 0.71 12.63
CA ARG A 100 -6.05 0.98 13.97
C ARG A 100 -7.47 1.52 13.91
N GLU A 101 -7.78 2.41 12.96
CA GLU A 101 -9.15 2.94 12.75
C GLU A 101 -10.18 1.84 12.49
N ALA A 102 -9.81 0.74 11.82
CA ALA A 102 -10.73 -0.37 11.57
C ALA A 102 -11.17 -1.10 12.84
N PHE A 103 -10.40 -0.99 13.93
CA PHE A 103 -10.70 -1.62 15.21
C PHE A 103 -11.32 -0.67 16.23
N GLU A 104 -11.56 0.59 15.87
CA GLU A 104 -12.24 1.55 16.76
C GLU A 104 -13.66 1.05 17.11
N GLY A 105 -13.99 1.11 18.40
CA GLY A 105 -15.29 0.66 18.91
C GLY A 105 -15.45 -0.86 19.00
N THR A 106 -14.40 -1.64 18.81
CA THR A 106 -14.37 -3.09 19.00
C THR A 106 -13.76 -3.47 20.36
N ASP A 107 -13.93 -4.71 20.78
CA ASP A 107 -13.37 -5.24 22.03
C ASP A 107 -11.93 -5.84 21.83
N PHE A 108 -11.26 -5.52 20.72
CA PHE A 108 -9.88 -5.92 20.48
C PHE A 108 -8.89 -4.91 21.05
N GLU A 109 -7.82 -5.41 21.69
CA GLU A 109 -6.70 -4.63 22.19
C GLU A 109 -5.58 -4.60 21.14
N LEU A 110 -5.32 -3.46 20.52
CA LEU A 110 -4.18 -3.29 19.64
C LEU A 110 -2.94 -2.97 20.48
N LEU A 111 -1.99 -3.90 20.51
CA LEU A 111 -0.76 -3.76 21.26
C LEU A 111 0.10 -2.61 20.73
N GLU A 112 1.09 -2.20 21.54
CA GLU A 112 2.08 -1.22 21.12
C GLU A 112 2.89 -1.74 19.94
N THR A 113 3.07 -0.89 18.92
CA THR A 113 3.80 -1.24 17.71
C THR A 113 5.26 -1.56 17.98
N GLN A 114 5.73 -2.65 17.43
CA GLN A 114 7.16 -3.01 17.46
C GLN A 114 7.77 -2.83 16.07
N TYR A 115 9.03 -2.41 16.03
CA TYR A 115 9.69 -2.00 14.79
C TYR A 115 10.77 -2.99 14.33
N GLY A 116 10.51 -3.60 13.18
CA GLY A 116 11.39 -4.60 12.56
C GLY A 116 12.45 -4.03 11.63
N GLU A 117 12.39 -2.72 11.29
CA GLU A 117 13.35 -2.01 10.41
C GLU A 117 13.48 -2.64 9.01
N ASP A 118 12.38 -3.21 8.49
CA ASP A 118 12.33 -3.95 7.23
C ASP A 118 13.14 -5.26 7.22
N ASP A 119 13.63 -5.70 8.37
CA ASP A 119 14.32 -6.97 8.54
C ASP A 119 13.31 -8.07 8.88
N ALA A 120 13.20 -9.09 8.01
CA ALA A 120 12.26 -10.18 8.19
C ALA A 120 12.57 -11.05 9.41
N ALA A 121 13.85 -11.27 9.76
CA ALA A 121 14.23 -12.08 10.91
C ALA A 121 13.93 -11.36 12.23
N LYS A 122 14.20 -10.04 12.29
CA LYS A 122 13.84 -9.20 13.43
C LYS A 122 12.31 -9.14 13.59
N SER A 123 11.60 -8.95 12.48
CA SER A 123 10.13 -8.93 12.46
C SER A 123 9.53 -10.27 12.89
N GLN A 124 10.15 -11.40 12.49
CA GLN A 124 9.76 -12.73 12.97
C GLN A 124 9.89 -12.86 14.47
N SER A 125 11.03 -12.46 15.05
CA SER A 125 11.25 -12.51 16.51
C SER A 125 10.23 -11.66 17.27
N ILE A 126 9.86 -10.48 16.74
CA ILE A 126 8.80 -9.64 17.29
C ILE A 126 7.45 -10.37 17.26
N ALA A 127 7.11 -10.96 16.11
CA ALA A 127 5.85 -11.67 15.94
C ALA A 127 5.75 -12.93 16.83
N GLU A 128 6.85 -13.67 17.02
CA GLU A 128 6.93 -14.79 17.95
C GLU A 128 6.67 -14.35 19.40
N ASN A 129 7.19 -13.19 19.79
CA ASN A 129 6.90 -12.59 21.11
C ASN A 129 5.40 -12.23 21.24
N TYR A 130 4.77 -11.70 20.21
CA TYR A 130 3.32 -11.45 20.22
C TYR A 130 2.52 -12.76 20.34
N ILE A 131 2.89 -13.81 19.60
CA ILE A 131 2.24 -15.13 19.68
C ILE A 131 2.33 -15.66 21.11
N THR A 132 3.48 -15.52 21.77
CA THR A 132 3.67 -15.92 23.18
C THR A 132 2.76 -15.13 24.13
N GLN A 133 2.41 -13.89 23.80
CA GLN A 133 1.45 -13.07 24.55
C GLN A 133 -0.02 -13.42 24.27
N GLY A 134 -0.27 -14.39 23.40
CA GLY A 134 -1.61 -14.88 23.08
C GLY A 134 -2.41 -13.97 22.16
N VAL A 135 -1.75 -13.31 21.20
CA VAL A 135 -2.47 -12.52 20.18
C VAL A 135 -3.34 -13.40 19.29
N VAL A 136 -4.46 -12.86 18.84
CA VAL A 136 -5.37 -13.51 17.89
C VAL A 136 -5.13 -13.04 16.44
N GLY A 137 -4.45 -11.91 16.26
CA GLY A 137 -4.09 -11.34 14.97
C GLY A 137 -2.72 -10.67 14.98
N ILE A 138 -2.04 -10.64 13.83
CA ILE A 138 -0.80 -9.89 13.62
C ILE A 138 -0.88 -9.14 12.30
N PHE A 139 -0.53 -7.85 12.33
CA PHE A 139 -0.42 -6.98 11.17
C PHE A 139 1.03 -6.68 10.85
N GLY A 140 1.42 -6.87 9.57
CA GLY A 140 2.73 -6.45 9.02
C GLY A 140 2.58 -5.22 8.15
N GLY A 141 3.22 -4.10 8.52
CA GLY A 141 3.05 -2.80 7.84
C GLY A 141 3.81 -2.66 6.51
N ASN A 142 4.72 -3.58 6.18
CA ASN A 142 5.52 -3.60 4.95
C ASN A 142 6.00 -5.01 4.63
N GLU A 143 6.79 -5.19 3.56
CA GLU A 143 7.26 -6.50 3.10
C GLU A 143 8.02 -7.28 4.19
N GLY A 144 9.05 -6.70 4.79
CA GLY A 144 9.86 -7.38 5.82
C GLY A 144 9.04 -7.74 7.06
N SER A 145 8.14 -6.84 7.50
CA SER A 145 7.23 -7.08 8.61
C SER A 145 6.21 -8.18 8.30
N THR A 146 5.67 -8.20 7.09
CA THR A 146 4.71 -9.21 6.62
C THR A 146 5.34 -10.59 6.51
N ASN A 147 6.54 -10.67 5.91
CA ASN A 147 7.32 -11.91 5.82
C ASN A 147 7.64 -12.46 7.22
N GLY A 148 8.13 -11.60 8.12
CA GLY A 148 8.47 -11.99 9.48
C GLY A 148 7.24 -12.50 10.25
N ALA A 149 6.12 -11.78 10.18
CA ALA A 149 4.87 -12.20 10.83
C ALA A 149 4.37 -13.55 10.30
N GLY A 150 4.35 -13.75 8.98
CA GLY A 150 3.95 -15.01 8.37
C GLY A 150 4.86 -16.18 8.75
N ASN A 151 6.18 -15.96 8.78
CA ASN A 151 7.15 -16.96 9.21
C ASN A 151 6.98 -17.34 10.67
N ALA A 152 6.69 -16.37 11.56
CA ALA A 152 6.42 -16.64 12.98
C ALA A 152 5.15 -17.50 13.16
N VAL A 153 4.07 -17.17 12.42
CA VAL A 153 2.82 -17.97 12.44
C VAL A 153 3.10 -19.38 11.96
N LYS A 154 3.88 -19.57 10.89
CA LYS A 154 4.30 -20.86 10.35
C LYS A 154 5.13 -21.64 11.36
N ALA A 155 6.16 -21.05 11.93
CA ALA A 155 7.07 -21.71 12.88
C ALA A 155 6.35 -22.15 14.16
N ALA A 156 5.44 -21.33 14.66
CA ALA A 156 4.67 -21.63 15.87
C ALA A 156 3.51 -22.61 15.63
N GLY A 157 3.10 -22.84 14.38
CA GLY A 157 1.84 -23.54 14.06
C GLY A 157 0.62 -22.87 14.70
N ALA A 158 0.68 -21.55 14.88
CA ALA A 158 -0.29 -20.78 15.65
C ALA A 158 -1.57 -20.51 14.83
N ASN A 159 -2.73 -20.59 15.48
CA ASN A 159 -4.00 -20.17 14.89
C ASN A 159 -4.21 -18.65 15.05
N VAL A 160 -3.37 -17.88 14.39
CA VAL A 160 -3.36 -16.41 14.42
C VAL A 160 -3.72 -15.89 13.04
N VAL A 161 -4.58 -14.90 12.94
CA VAL A 161 -4.91 -14.24 11.66
C VAL A 161 -3.80 -13.25 11.31
N CYS A 162 -3.05 -13.52 10.24
CA CYS A 162 -2.00 -12.64 9.77
C CYS A 162 -2.44 -11.90 8.50
N VAL A 163 -2.33 -10.58 8.49
CA VAL A 163 -2.51 -9.74 7.31
C VAL A 163 -1.33 -8.80 7.15
N GLY A 164 -1.05 -8.40 5.92
CA GLY A 164 0.13 -7.58 5.69
C GLY A 164 0.06 -6.66 4.49
N PHE A 165 1.22 -6.15 4.12
CA PHE A 165 1.48 -5.28 2.98
C PHE A 165 2.56 -5.86 2.09
N ASP A 166 2.55 -5.37 0.85
CA ASP A 166 3.48 -5.64 -0.23
C ASP A 166 3.34 -7.07 -0.83
N LYS A 167 4.12 -7.33 -1.85
CA LYS A 167 4.06 -8.56 -2.64
C LYS A 167 5.48 -9.03 -2.96
N SER A 168 5.81 -10.24 -2.50
CA SER A 168 7.00 -10.98 -2.90
C SER A 168 6.65 -12.46 -3.03
N ASP A 169 7.51 -13.23 -3.68
CA ASP A 169 7.31 -14.68 -3.80
C ASP A 169 7.22 -15.35 -2.41
N ALA A 170 7.96 -14.83 -1.43
CA ALA A 170 7.89 -15.32 -0.05
C ALA A 170 6.53 -15.06 0.59
N ILE A 171 5.96 -13.85 0.45
CA ILE A 171 4.61 -13.53 0.94
C ILE A 171 3.57 -14.39 0.25
N LEU A 172 3.65 -14.53 -1.08
CA LEU A 172 2.71 -15.35 -1.85
C LEU A 172 2.75 -16.81 -1.41
N GLY A 173 3.95 -17.39 -1.21
CA GLY A 173 4.09 -18.75 -0.67
C GLY A 173 3.46 -18.91 0.73
N LEU A 174 3.62 -17.92 1.61
CA LEU A 174 2.99 -17.94 2.93
C LEU A 174 1.46 -17.82 2.88
N ILE A 175 0.91 -17.13 1.87
CA ILE A 175 -0.54 -17.07 1.62
C ILE A 175 -1.03 -18.41 1.07
N GLU A 176 -0.34 -19.01 0.11
CA GLU A 176 -0.68 -20.32 -0.46
C GLU A 176 -0.65 -21.43 0.61
N ASP A 177 0.33 -21.36 1.51
CA ASP A 177 0.45 -22.28 2.66
C ASP A 177 -0.58 -21.98 3.78
N GLY A 178 -1.31 -20.85 3.72
CA GLY A 178 -2.36 -20.48 4.68
C GLY A 178 -1.86 -19.82 5.97
N TYR A 179 -0.59 -19.38 6.03
CA TYR A 179 -0.02 -18.68 7.20
C TYR A 179 -0.27 -17.16 7.19
N ILE A 180 -0.46 -16.58 6.02
CA ILE A 180 -0.94 -15.22 5.83
C ILE A 180 -2.31 -15.29 5.18
N LEU A 181 -3.29 -14.59 5.73
CA LEU A 181 -4.64 -14.54 5.17
C LEU A 181 -4.68 -13.73 3.87
N ALA A 182 -4.09 -12.54 3.91
CA ALA A 182 -4.10 -11.60 2.79
C ALA A 182 -2.98 -10.56 2.93
N THR A 183 -2.60 -9.96 1.80
CA THR A 183 -1.71 -8.82 1.74
C THR A 183 -2.30 -7.72 0.86
N LYS A 184 -1.93 -6.47 1.13
CA LYS A 184 -2.24 -5.31 0.27
C LYS A 184 -1.04 -5.03 -0.63
N ALA A 185 -1.14 -5.40 -1.91
CA ALA A 185 -0.13 -5.09 -2.90
C ALA A 185 -0.22 -3.63 -3.36
N GLN A 186 0.93 -3.03 -3.63
CA GLN A 186 1.08 -1.71 -4.21
C GLN A 186 1.44 -1.81 -5.70
N ASN A 187 1.49 -0.67 -6.40
CA ASN A 187 1.91 -0.56 -7.79
C ASN A 187 3.21 0.26 -7.91
N PRO A 188 4.37 -0.24 -7.44
CA PRO A 188 5.63 0.51 -7.43
C PRO A 188 6.14 0.86 -8.84
N ASP A 189 5.85 0.04 -9.83
CA ASP A 189 6.13 0.27 -11.24
C ASP A 189 5.39 1.51 -11.78
N VAL A 190 4.11 1.67 -11.43
CA VAL A 190 3.30 2.85 -11.77
C VAL A 190 3.84 4.08 -11.07
N MET A 191 4.16 4.00 -9.78
CA MET A 191 4.75 5.11 -9.01
C MET A 191 6.06 5.58 -9.65
N GLY A 192 6.95 4.64 -9.99
CA GLY A 192 8.23 4.95 -10.63
C GLY A 192 8.05 5.58 -12.00
N TYR A 193 7.18 4.99 -12.84
CA TYR A 193 6.91 5.50 -14.19
C TYR A 193 6.31 6.91 -14.18
N GLU A 194 5.25 7.13 -13.40
CA GLU A 194 4.60 8.44 -13.30
C GLU A 194 5.50 9.47 -12.59
N GLY A 195 6.32 9.03 -11.63
CA GLY A 195 7.32 9.88 -11.00
C GLY A 195 8.34 10.43 -12.00
N VAL A 196 8.85 9.60 -12.91
CA VAL A 196 9.76 10.04 -13.98
C VAL A 196 9.05 11.00 -14.94
N LYS A 197 7.82 10.68 -15.37
CA LYS A 197 7.03 11.57 -16.24
C LYS A 197 6.81 12.94 -15.61
N ALA A 198 6.47 12.98 -14.33
CA ALA A 198 6.27 14.22 -13.59
C ALA A 198 7.58 15.05 -13.50
N ALA A 199 8.70 14.40 -13.20
CA ALA A 199 9.99 15.07 -13.18
C ALA A 199 10.35 15.70 -14.53
N VAL A 200 10.15 14.97 -15.65
CA VAL A 200 10.37 15.50 -17.01
C VAL A 200 9.41 16.64 -17.31
N ALA A 201 8.14 16.52 -16.96
CA ALA A 201 7.16 17.60 -17.16
C ALA A 201 7.53 18.87 -16.40
N ALA A 202 7.95 18.74 -15.12
CA ALA A 202 8.40 19.86 -14.31
C ALA A 202 9.66 20.53 -14.89
N LEU A 203 10.62 19.75 -15.40
CA LEU A 203 11.80 20.27 -16.09
C LEU A 203 11.46 21.04 -17.38
N ASN A 204 10.37 20.67 -18.04
CA ASN A 204 9.83 21.37 -19.22
C ASN A 204 8.90 22.54 -18.86
N GLY A 205 8.83 22.95 -17.61
CA GLY A 205 8.09 24.12 -17.13
C GLY A 205 6.62 23.86 -16.78
N ALA A 206 6.17 22.60 -16.69
CA ALA A 206 4.83 22.31 -16.20
C ALA A 206 4.72 22.60 -14.71
N ASP A 207 3.65 23.28 -14.31
CA ASP A 207 3.25 23.42 -12.90
C ASP A 207 2.37 22.23 -12.51
N LEU A 208 2.87 21.35 -11.68
CA LEU A 208 2.16 20.16 -11.19
C LEU A 208 1.42 20.42 -9.87
N GLY A 209 1.65 21.61 -9.26
CA GLY A 209 0.94 22.09 -8.07
C GLY A 209 1.16 21.23 -6.82
N GLY A 210 2.22 20.44 -6.75
CA GLY A 210 2.56 19.60 -5.59
C GLY A 210 1.52 18.52 -5.26
N LYS A 211 0.71 18.09 -6.24
CA LYS A 211 -0.40 17.17 -6.00
C LYS A 211 0.08 15.80 -5.52
N VAL A 212 -0.63 15.25 -4.54
CA VAL A 212 -0.57 13.82 -4.21
C VAL A 212 -1.51 13.08 -5.16
N ILE A 213 -0.98 12.06 -5.83
CA ILE A 213 -1.71 11.24 -6.79
C ILE A 213 -1.71 9.81 -6.25
N ASP A 214 -2.90 9.29 -5.97
CA ASP A 214 -3.08 7.89 -5.62
C ASP A 214 -2.75 7.01 -6.83
N THR A 215 -1.91 6.00 -6.61
CA THR A 215 -1.47 5.03 -7.61
C THR A 215 -2.04 3.63 -7.34
N SER A 216 -3.17 3.56 -6.65
CA SER A 216 -3.86 2.31 -6.33
C SER A 216 -4.47 1.59 -7.53
N MET A 217 -4.32 2.12 -8.74
CA MET A 217 -4.76 1.46 -9.98
C MET A 217 -3.96 0.19 -10.24
N GLY A 218 -4.66 -0.92 -10.51
CA GLY A 218 -4.06 -2.21 -10.86
C GLY A 218 -3.31 -2.22 -12.20
N LEU A 219 -3.16 -3.39 -12.82
CA LEU A 219 -2.45 -3.61 -14.10
C LEU A 219 -2.97 -2.72 -15.24
N THR A 220 -4.22 -2.31 -15.15
CA THR A 220 -4.86 -1.37 -16.08
C THR A 220 -5.52 -0.24 -15.27
N PRO A 221 -5.77 0.94 -15.89
CA PRO A 221 -6.48 2.04 -15.23
C PRO A 221 -7.99 1.75 -15.01
N LEU A 222 -8.37 0.49 -14.93
CA LEU A 222 -9.72 0.03 -14.56
C LEU A 222 -9.89 -0.14 -13.06
N ASP A 223 -8.81 -0.35 -12.32
CA ASP A 223 -8.86 -0.57 -10.87
C ASP A 223 -9.03 0.75 -10.11
N GLY A 224 -9.66 0.68 -8.95
CA GLY A 224 -9.94 1.82 -8.09
C GLY A 224 -11.39 2.31 -8.16
N PHE A 225 -11.58 3.61 -8.04
CA PHE A 225 -12.92 4.22 -8.03
C PHE A 225 -13.58 4.19 -9.41
N MET A 226 -14.93 4.13 -9.41
CA MET A 226 -15.72 4.32 -10.62
C MET A 226 -15.42 5.68 -11.25
N MET A 227 -15.13 5.68 -12.54
CA MET A 227 -14.75 6.86 -13.31
C MET A 227 -15.86 7.26 -14.30
N GLY A 228 -15.66 8.32 -15.08
CA GLY A 228 -16.63 8.76 -16.08
C GLY A 228 -17.04 7.66 -17.06
N THR A 229 -16.07 6.93 -17.63
CA THR A 229 -16.31 5.87 -18.63
C THR A 229 -15.75 4.50 -18.24
N ARG A 230 -15.03 4.39 -17.12
CA ARG A 230 -14.38 3.15 -16.63
C ARG A 230 -15.07 2.62 -15.40
N THR A 231 -15.11 1.32 -15.29
CA THR A 231 -15.84 0.62 -14.21
C THR A 231 -15.28 0.88 -12.80
N GLY A 232 -13.98 1.12 -12.65
CA GLY A 232 -13.30 0.94 -11.38
C GLY A 232 -13.06 -0.54 -11.07
N THR A 233 -12.80 -0.86 -9.80
CA THR A 233 -12.57 -2.24 -9.34
C THR A 233 -13.79 -3.12 -9.62
N LEU A 234 -13.56 -4.24 -10.29
CA LEU A 234 -14.57 -5.27 -10.57
C LEU A 234 -14.16 -6.61 -9.96
N ASP A 235 -15.16 -7.33 -9.47
CA ASP A 235 -14.96 -8.73 -9.13
C ASP A 235 -14.61 -9.53 -10.40
N PRO A 236 -13.53 -10.34 -10.39
CA PRO A 236 -13.14 -11.15 -11.54
C PRO A 236 -14.26 -12.07 -12.08
N SER A 237 -15.14 -12.54 -11.23
CA SER A 237 -16.28 -13.39 -11.62
C SER A 237 -17.30 -12.61 -12.47
N VAL A 238 -17.46 -11.30 -12.26
CA VAL A 238 -18.31 -10.43 -13.08
C VAL A 238 -17.73 -10.29 -14.48
N VAL A 239 -16.42 -10.24 -14.63
CA VAL A 239 -15.74 -10.14 -15.92
C VAL A 239 -16.01 -11.40 -16.77
N THR A 240 -15.83 -12.57 -16.20
CA THR A 240 -16.09 -13.86 -16.89
C THR A 240 -17.57 -14.04 -17.19
N PHE A 241 -18.46 -13.70 -16.25
CA PHE A 241 -19.91 -13.77 -16.45
C PHE A 241 -20.39 -12.91 -17.61
N ILE A 242 -19.93 -11.64 -17.71
CA ILE A 242 -20.30 -10.73 -18.80
C ILE A 242 -19.72 -11.23 -20.12
N ALA A 243 -18.45 -11.69 -20.14
CA ALA A 243 -17.83 -12.24 -21.34
C ALA A 243 -18.63 -13.42 -21.92
N GLU A 244 -19.05 -14.35 -21.08
CA GLU A 244 -19.82 -15.52 -21.49
C GLU A 244 -21.25 -15.15 -21.91
N LYS A 245 -21.95 -14.36 -21.08
CA LYS A 245 -23.34 -14.00 -21.31
C LYS A 245 -23.55 -13.18 -22.59
N GLU A 246 -22.67 -12.25 -22.84
CA GLU A 246 -22.75 -11.33 -24.00
C GLU A 246 -21.88 -11.80 -25.17
N ASN A 247 -21.20 -12.95 -25.05
CA ASN A 247 -20.31 -13.55 -26.04
C ASN A 247 -19.26 -12.56 -26.57
N LEU A 248 -18.60 -11.83 -25.66
CA LEU A 248 -17.64 -10.80 -25.97
C LEU A 248 -16.20 -11.34 -26.07
N THR A 249 -15.48 -10.88 -27.09
CA THR A 249 -14.04 -11.11 -27.17
C THR A 249 -13.30 -10.28 -26.10
N PRO A 250 -12.05 -10.64 -25.75
CA PRO A 250 -11.25 -9.85 -24.80
C PRO A 250 -11.10 -8.38 -25.20
N ALA A 251 -10.98 -8.08 -26.49
CA ALA A 251 -10.89 -6.70 -27.00
C ALA A 251 -12.21 -5.92 -26.80
N GLN A 252 -13.35 -6.54 -27.05
CA GLN A 252 -14.66 -5.93 -26.83
C GLN A 252 -14.94 -5.73 -25.33
N LEU A 253 -14.52 -6.65 -24.51
CA LEU A 253 -14.64 -6.57 -23.05
C LEU A 253 -13.78 -5.41 -22.50
N SER A 254 -12.56 -5.27 -22.99
CA SER A 254 -11.68 -4.16 -22.68
C SER A 254 -12.27 -2.81 -23.08
N ASP A 255 -12.86 -2.72 -24.27
CA ASP A 255 -13.54 -1.51 -24.76
C ASP A 255 -14.77 -1.16 -23.91
N LEU A 256 -15.55 -2.17 -23.52
CA LEU A 256 -16.71 -2.01 -22.65
C LEU A 256 -16.30 -1.40 -21.30
N PHE A 257 -15.32 -1.99 -20.63
CA PHE A 257 -14.92 -1.56 -19.28
C PHE A 257 -14.13 -0.26 -19.24
N ASN A 258 -13.40 0.08 -20.33
CA ASN A 258 -12.61 1.30 -20.39
C ASN A 258 -13.36 2.52 -20.91
N LYS A 259 -14.37 2.33 -21.79
CA LYS A 259 -14.98 3.44 -22.54
C LYS A 259 -16.50 3.55 -22.42
N LYS A 260 -17.18 2.48 -21.99
CA LYS A 260 -18.65 2.39 -22.03
C LYS A 260 -19.29 2.02 -20.69
N SER A 261 -18.52 2.11 -19.62
CA SER A 261 -18.96 1.77 -18.26
C SER A 261 -18.83 2.98 -17.33
N GLY A 262 -18.74 2.76 -16.05
CA GLY A 262 -18.63 3.81 -15.05
C GLY A 262 -19.89 4.67 -14.98
N LEU A 263 -19.71 5.97 -14.76
CA LEU A 263 -20.84 6.91 -14.68
C LEU A 263 -21.62 6.98 -15.99
N LEU A 264 -20.95 6.91 -17.13
CA LEU A 264 -21.59 6.85 -18.45
C LEU A 264 -22.51 5.61 -18.56
N GLY A 265 -22.04 4.44 -18.13
CA GLY A 265 -22.84 3.21 -18.17
C GLY A 265 -24.06 3.23 -17.25
N ILE A 266 -24.01 4.01 -16.16
CA ILE A 266 -25.14 4.18 -15.23
C ILE A 266 -26.11 5.26 -15.70
N SER A 267 -25.59 6.42 -16.14
CA SER A 267 -26.41 7.59 -16.50
C SER A 267 -26.90 7.56 -17.95
N GLY A 268 -26.19 6.86 -18.82
CA GLY A 268 -26.49 6.86 -20.27
C GLY A 268 -26.15 8.18 -20.99
N ILE A 269 -25.37 9.07 -20.32
CA ILE A 269 -25.03 10.39 -20.86
C ILE A 269 -23.54 10.48 -21.10
#